data_ddccbd0468d6bb0c0d3019c302e46383
#
_entry.id   ddccbd0468d6bb0c0d3019c302e46383
#
_cell.length_a   1.000
_cell.length_b   1.000
_cell.length_c   1.000
_cell.angle_alpha   90.00
_cell.angle_beta   90.00
_cell.angle_gamma   90.00
#
_symmetry.space_group_name_H-M   'P 1'
#
loop_
_entity.id
_entity.type
_entity.pdbx_description
1 polymer ?
#
loop_
_entity_poly.entity_id
_entity_poly.type
_entity_poly.pdbx_seq_one_letter_code
_entity_poly.pdbx_strand_id
1 'polypeptide(L)'
;MVGDWRRRPVGRERQVESQVPWSGTIGTRIEAMATTSRRTCVGTTLTEISETEQRIQANGITSRLGCRVNNNGYAKAHPANGHPRFIRESKDEKENRTYPIKLSKYNESFEKVPFITAALTHFGFYILMFLGFINQLLFTPNVAKERKRKGYAPLYENFEQFYLRYVYRRVRDCWNRPICSVPGATVVLKDRTTNDYGWTFEFTGTETKCINLGSYNYLGFAESTGPCAEESIRTLKKFGCSSCSSRLELGSMPIHNELEQLTARFLGVEDAIVFGMGFATNTLNLPSLVSAGSLVLSDEKNHASVILGLRLSGAIIRVFKHNNVKHLEDCLKKAILLGQQNTGEPWKKIIIVVEGIYSMEGSIVHLPEILKLKKKYKAYLYLDEAHSTGAIGKRGRGICDYYDVDPREVDILMGTFTKSFGSAGGYIAGTKVANILRNKHKNTAVHLFNSAFLQTLINYLRVHSHAHSYAMSMSPPIAQQIITSMKIIAGEDGTDAGKKRTKQLARNTRYFRRKLNQIGVITYGNENSPVVPMLVYLFSKIGSVVRTLTTRNIATVGVGFPATPLMEGRIRFCLSAAHTKEQLDYVLKNIEDISGTLGLKYSNKPRDPNPIEYYSDSETE
;
A
#
# COMPACT_ATOMS: atom_id res chain seq x y z
N MET A 1 -56.80 9.36 -4.15
CA MET A 1 -57.38 8.13 -3.62
C MET A 1 -56.39 7.59 -2.56
N VAL A 2 -56.79 7.71 -1.32
CA VAL A 2 -56.01 7.31 -0.13
C VAL A 2 -56.36 5.83 0.12
N GLY A 3 -55.38 4.95 0.10
CA GLY A 3 -55.52 3.53 0.39
C GLY A 3 -54.76 3.15 1.67
N ASP A 4 -55.52 2.84 2.65
CA ASP A 4 -55.18 2.45 4.02
C ASP A 4 -54.51 1.06 4.06
N TRP A 5 -53.32 0.93 4.67
CA TRP A 5 -52.70 -0.33 4.99
C TRP A 5 -52.47 -0.48 6.49
N ARG A 6 -53.53 -0.84 7.20
CA ARG A 6 -53.45 -1.38 8.56
C ARG A 6 -53.83 -2.87 8.56
N ARG A 7 -52.95 -3.65 9.23
CA ARG A 7 -53.16 -4.96 9.83
C ARG A 7 -53.28 -6.20 8.94
N ARG A 8 -52.26 -7.04 9.05
CA ARG A 8 -52.45 -8.51 9.15
C ARG A 8 -51.64 -9.07 10.34
N PRO A 9 -52.15 -10.06 11.06
CA PRO A 9 -51.56 -10.59 12.30
C PRO A 9 -50.53 -11.68 12.00
N VAL A 10 -49.41 -11.64 12.74
CA VAL A 10 -48.38 -12.67 12.77
C VAL A 10 -48.81 -13.78 13.69
N GLY A 11 -48.82 -15.02 13.17
CA GLY A 11 -49.15 -16.23 13.92
C GLY A 11 -48.12 -16.53 15.02
N ARG A 12 -48.63 -17.04 16.14
CA ARG A 12 -47.86 -17.54 17.28
C ARG A 12 -47.08 -18.80 16.87
N GLU A 13 -45.78 -18.76 16.92
CA GLU A 13 -44.95 -19.96 17.09
C GLU A 13 -44.46 -20.06 18.53
N ARG A 14 -44.50 -21.30 19.05
CA ARG A 14 -44.28 -21.67 20.46
C ARG A 14 -42.84 -21.47 20.86
N GLN A 15 -42.63 -20.84 21.99
CA GLN A 15 -41.38 -20.86 22.75
C GLN A 15 -41.13 -22.27 23.27
N VAL A 16 -39.95 -22.81 22.96
CA VAL A 16 -39.36 -23.90 23.74
C VAL A 16 -38.26 -23.24 24.57
N GLU A 17 -38.54 -23.04 25.85
CA GLU A 17 -37.57 -22.64 26.86
C GLU A 17 -36.61 -23.83 27.10
N SER A 18 -35.33 -23.66 26.81
CA SER A 18 -34.26 -24.40 27.47
C SER A 18 -33.44 -23.41 28.32
N GLN A 19 -33.72 -23.43 29.61
CA GLN A 19 -32.96 -22.73 30.64
C GLN A 19 -31.56 -23.34 30.75
N VAL A 20 -30.50 -22.54 30.48
CA VAL A 20 -29.15 -22.78 30.99
C VAL A 20 -28.69 -21.47 31.61
N PRO A 21 -28.34 -21.43 32.90
CA PRO A 21 -27.95 -20.19 33.57
C PRO A 21 -26.51 -19.83 33.22
N TRP A 22 -26.34 -18.70 32.56
CA TRP A 22 -25.04 -18.05 32.42
C TRP A 22 -24.82 -17.07 33.56
N SER A 23 -24.14 -17.52 34.60
CA SER A 23 -23.57 -16.66 35.62
C SER A 23 -22.10 -17.02 35.82
N GLY A 24 -21.21 -16.07 35.65
CA GLY A 24 -19.89 -16.10 36.26
C GLY A 24 -18.69 -16.06 35.28
N THR A 25 -18.14 -14.88 35.17
CA THR A 25 -16.70 -14.57 35.06
C THR A 25 -15.88 -15.15 33.91
N ILE A 26 -15.95 -14.51 32.74
CA ILE A 26 -14.95 -14.67 31.64
C ILE A 26 -13.65 -13.85 31.90
N GLY A 27 -13.72 -12.82 32.75
CA GLY A 27 -12.54 -11.95 33.01
C GLY A 27 -11.40 -12.62 33.80
N THR A 28 -11.71 -13.51 34.73
CA THR A 28 -10.70 -14.12 35.61
C THR A 28 -10.01 -15.34 35.02
N ARG A 29 -10.55 -15.95 33.95
CA ARG A 29 -9.92 -17.12 33.31
C ARG A 29 -8.83 -16.73 32.30
N ILE A 30 -8.88 -15.53 31.73
CA ILE A 30 -7.83 -15.07 30.78
C ILE A 30 -6.57 -14.66 31.53
N GLU A 31 -6.68 -14.04 32.69
CA GLU A 31 -5.52 -13.73 33.54
C GLU A 31 -4.89 -14.98 34.19
N ALA A 32 -5.68 -15.99 34.56
CA ALA A 32 -5.16 -17.24 35.07
C ALA A 32 -4.42 -18.09 34.02
N MET A 33 -4.86 -18.06 32.76
CA MET A 33 -4.13 -18.73 31.67
C MET A 33 -2.85 -18.00 31.28
N ALA A 34 -2.80 -16.67 31.34
CA ALA A 34 -1.60 -15.90 31.05
C ALA A 34 -0.52 -16.04 32.14
N THR A 35 -0.90 -16.24 33.41
CA THR A 35 0.03 -16.46 34.52
C THR A 35 0.52 -17.90 34.62
N THR A 36 -0.27 -18.87 34.24
CA THR A 36 0.12 -20.29 34.26
C THR A 36 1.06 -20.61 33.08
N SER A 37 0.87 -19.99 31.91
CA SER A 37 1.76 -20.13 30.76
C SER A 37 3.14 -19.53 31.00
N ARG A 38 3.26 -18.48 31.83
CA ARG A 38 4.57 -17.88 32.15
C ARG A 38 5.39 -18.68 33.19
N ARG A 39 4.77 -19.56 33.96
CA ARG A 39 5.50 -20.38 34.95
C ARG A 39 5.94 -21.75 34.41
N THR A 40 5.29 -22.27 33.37
CA THR A 40 5.67 -23.56 32.76
C THR A 40 6.76 -23.43 31.68
N CYS A 41 6.95 -22.24 31.08
CA CYS A 41 8.02 -22.06 30.09
C CYS A 41 9.42 -21.75 30.67
N VAL A 42 9.58 -21.54 31.97
CA VAL A 42 10.88 -21.21 32.57
C VAL A 42 11.55 -22.47 33.25
N GLY A 43 10.79 -23.54 33.41
CA GLY A 43 11.26 -24.72 34.13
C GLY A 43 11.74 -25.92 33.29
N THR A 44 11.42 -25.97 32.01
CA THR A 44 11.66 -27.20 31.19
C THR A 44 12.81 -27.08 30.19
N THR A 45 13.47 -25.95 30.06
CA THR A 45 14.46 -25.72 29.01
C THR A 45 15.93 -25.96 29.37
N LEU A 46 16.23 -26.26 30.61
CA LEU A 46 17.63 -26.50 31.01
C LEU A 46 17.96 -27.96 31.33
N THR A 47 16.97 -28.81 31.59
CA THR A 47 17.21 -30.23 31.87
C THR A 47 17.10 -31.13 30.64
N GLU A 48 16.25 -30.83 29.69
CA GLU A 48 16.12 -31.63 28.45
C GLU A 48 17.26 -31.42 27.45
N ILE A 49 17.95 -30.26 27.45
CA ILE A 49 19.10 -30.02 26.59
C ILE A 49 20.32 -30.82 27.06
N SER A 50 20.47 -31.05 28.36
CA SER A 50 21.59 -31.83 28.91
C SER A 50 21.45 -33.35 28.68
N GLU A 51 20.23 -33.86 28.65
CA GLU A 51 20.00 -35.30 28.38
C GLU A 51 20.09 -35.65 26.90
N THR A 52 19.77 -34.71 26.00
CA THR A 52 19.88 -34.92 24.56
C THR A 52 21.36 -34.89 24.10
N GLU A 53 22.20 -34.03 24.68
CA GLU A 53 23.63 -34.01 24.41
C GLU A 53 24.37 -35.23 24.97
N GLN A 54 23.96 -35.74 26.13
CA GLN A 54 24.56 -36.98 26.69
C GLN A 54 24.15 -38.23 25.89
N ARG A 55 22.98 -38.28 25.27
CA ARG A 55 22.57 -39.40 24.39
C ARG A 55 23.26 -39.38 23.02
N ILE A 56 23.67 -38.23 22.53
CA ILE A 56 24.42 -38.11 21.25
C ILE A 56 25.90 -38.56 21.43
N GLN A 57 26.47 -38.40 22.61
CA GLN A 57 27.83 -38.90 22.91
C GLN A 57 27.91 -40.39 23.21
N ALA A 58 26.82 -41.07 23.56
CA ALA A 58 26.80 -42.50 23.90
C ALA A 58 26.61 -43.44 22.70
N ASN A 59 26.13 -42.94 21.57
CA ASN A 59 25.95 -43.76 20.36
C ASN A 59 26.97 -43.37 19.28
N GLY A 60 28.21 -43.92 19.47
CA GLY A 60 29.26 -43.84 18.48
C GLY A 60 28.92 -44.64 17.22
N ILE A 61 28.43 -43.97 16.20
CA ILE A 61 28.36 -44.50 14.84
C ILE A 61 29.29 -43.67 13.96
N THR A 62 30.54 -44.16 13.85
CA THR A 62 31.48 -43.74 12.82
C THR A 62 31.13 -44.47 11.53
N SER A 63 30.52 -43.81 10.55
CA SER A 63 30.54 -44.27 9.17
C SER A 63 31.60 -43.49 8.40
N ARG A 64 32.72 -44.20 8.17
CA ARG A 64 33.74 -43.77 7.20
C ARG A 64 33.16 -43.82 5.79
N LEU A 65 33.13 -42.68 5.12
CA LEU A 65 33.16 -42.62 3.67
C LEU A 65 34.38 -41.80 3.26
N GLY A 66 35.39 -42.55 2.84
CA GLY A 66 36.63 -42.00 2.31
C GLY A 66 36.38 -41.49 0.89
N CYS A 67 36.67 -40.22 0.64
CA CYS A 67 36.99 -39.74 -0.69
C CYS A 67 38.46 -39.44 -0.78
N ARG A 68 39.16 -40.27 -1.59
CA ARG A 68 40.54 -40.03 -2.01
C ARG A 68 40.63 -38.76 -2.84
N VAL A 69 41.51 -37.86 -2.45
CA VAL A 69 41.98 -36.76 -3.28
C VAL A 69 42.98 -37.35 -4.30
N ASN A 70 42.70 -37.24 -5.58
CA ASN A 70 43.69 -37.42 -6.64
C ASN A 70 43.98 -36.05 -7.25
N ASN A 71 45.20 -35.60 -7.08
CA ASN A 71 45.81 -34.54 -7.86
C ASN A 71 46.04 -35.04 -9.29
N ASN A 72 45.49 -34.31 -10.27
CA ASN A 72 46.06 -33.97 -11.57
C ASN A 72 44.97 -33.83 -12.65
N GLY A 73 45.00 -32.74 -13.37
CA GLY A 73 44.29 -32.67 -14.65
C GLY A 73 43.44 -31.39 -14.85
N TYR A 74 44.07 -30.42 -15.46
CA TYR A 74 43.38 -29.22 -16.00
C TYR A 74 42.22 -29.57 -16.92
N ALA A 75 41.03 -29.12 -16.60
CA ALA A 75 39.96 -28.93 -17.55
C ALA A 75 39.37 -27.54 -17.34
N LYS A 76 39.56 -26.65 -18.32
CA LYS A 76 38.90 -25.35 -18.41
C LYS A 76 37.43 -25.58 -18.65
N ALA A 77 36.58 -25.31 -17.65
CA ALA A 77 35.16 -25.14 -17.85
C ALA A 77 34.86 -23.63 -17.82
N HIS A 78 34.29 -23.11 -18.89
CA HIS A 78 33.74 -21.74 -18.95
C HIS A 78 32.57 -21.61 -17.97
N PRO A 79 32.53 -20.59 -17.10
CA PRO A 79 31.34 -20.29 -16.34
C PRO A 79 30.42 -19.40 -17.17
N ALA A 80 29.36 -19.98 -17.69
CA ALA A 80 28.19 -19.23 -18.13
C ALA A 80 27.35 -18.92 -16.89
N ASN A 81 27.60 -17.80 -16.26
CA ASN A 81 26.69 -17.13 -15.34
C ASN A 81 27.20 -15.72 -15.10
N GLY A 82 26.72 -14.82 -15.97
CA GLY A 82 26.94 -13.38 -15.84
C GLY A 82 26.15 -12.79 -14.69
N HIS A 83 26.68 -12.83 -13.48
CA HIS A 83 26.23 -11.90 -12.45
C HIS A 83 26.62 -10.48 -12.90
N PRO A 84 25.74 -9.48 -12.83
CA PRO A 84 26.16 -8.12 -13.03
C PRO A 84 27.20 -7.78 -11.97
N ARG A 85 28.46 -7.60 -12.39
CA ARG A 85 29.53 -7.13 -11.51
C ARG A 85 29.16 -5.72 -11.06
N PHE A 86 28.73 -5.57 -9.81
CA PHE A 86 28.78 -4.27 -9.17
C PHE A 86 30.27 -3.92 -8.99
N ILE A 87 30.72 -2.91 -9.71
CA ILE A 87 32.05 -2.34 -9.54
C ILE A 87 32.12 -1.82 -8.11
N ARG A 88 33.02 -2.34 -7.29
CA ARG A 88 33.32 -1.82 -5.96
C ARG A 88 34.03 -0.49 -6.14
N GLU A 89 33.29 0.61 -6.05
CA GLU A 89 33.88 1.94 -6.01
C GLU A 89 34.55 2.20 -4.65
N SER A 90 35.60 3.02 -4.67
CA SER A 90 36.35 3.38 -3.46
C SER A 90 35.47 4.16 -2.46
N LYS A 91 35.83 4.14 -1.18
CA LYS A 91 35.08 4.84 -0.12
C LYS A 91 34.96 6.35 -0.38
N ASP A 92 35.96 6.95 -1.01
CA ASP A 92 36.05 8.40 -1.25
C ASP A 92 35.14 8.87 -2.41
N GLU A 93 34.84 8.01 -3.40
CA GLU A 93 33.89 8.32 -4.46
C GLU A 93 32.43 8.30 -4.00
N LYS A 94 32.12 7.62 -2.90
CA LYS A 94 30.75 7.54 -2.35
C LYS A 94 30.30 8.78 -1.58
N GLU A 95 31.24 9.55 -0.98
CA GLU A 95 30.88 10.72 -0.20
C GLU A 95 30.53 11.95 -1.05
N ASN A 96 31.00 12.03 -2.30
CA ASN A 96 30.85 13.18 -3.20
C ASN A 96 29.83 12.98 -4.34
N ARG A 97 28.99 11.96 -4.31
CA ARG A 97 27.89 11.85 -5.30
C ARG A 97 26.88 12.97 -5.12
N THR A 98 27.09 14.07 -5.81
CA THR A 98 26.02 15.02 -6.13
C THR A 98 25.19 14.38 -7.24
N TYR A 99 24.00 13.88 -6.91
CA TYR A 99 23.06 13.38 -7.90
C TYR A 99 22.64 14.56 -8.79
N PRO A 100 23.03 14.63 -10.08
CA PRO A 100 22.58 15.69 -10.98
C PRO A 100 21.12 15.41 -11.34
N ILE A 101 20.21 15.90 -10.52
CA ILE A 101 18.78 15.70 -10.71
C ILE A 101 18.32 16.73 -11.72
N LYS A 102 17.83 16.27 -12.86
CA LYS A 102 17.13 17.16 -13.78
C LYS A 102 15.94 17.77 -13.04
N LEU A 103 15.90 19.09 -12.88
CA LEU A 103 14.83 19.85 -12.19
C LEU A 103 13.41 19.43 -12.63
N SER A 104 13.25 18.92 -13.86
CA SER A 104 11.98 18.37 -14.36
C SER A 104 11.40 17.20 -13.55
N LYS A 105 12.24 16.44 -12.82
CA LYS A 105 11.75 15.31 -11.99
C LYS A 105 10.97 15.76 -10.74
N TYR A 106 11.16 16.98 -10.28
CA TYR A 106 10.47 17.56 -9.12
C TYR A 106 9.26 18.42 -9.48
N ASN A 107 8.98 18.64 -10.78
CA ASN A 107 7.85 19.45 -11.18
C ASN A 107 6.54 18.74 -10.82
N GLU A 108 6.00 19.07 -9.65
CA GLU A 108 4.67 18.69 -9.24
C GLU A 108 3.65 19.71 -9.78
N SER A 109 2.65 19.21 -10.50
CA SER A 109 1.54 20.07 -10.92
C SER A 109 0.67 20.39 -9.73
N PHE A 110 0.68 21.64 -9.35
CA PHE A 110 -0.21 22.18 -8.31
C PHE A 110 -0.77 23.53 -8.79
N GLU A 111 -2.05 23.73 -8.59
CA GLU A 111 -2.72 24.99 -8.86
C GLU A 111 -3.72 25.29 -7.74
N LYS A 112 -3.67 26.51 -7.21
CA LYS A 112 -4.58 26.92 -6.15
C LYS A 112 -6.01 26.98 -6.66
N VAL A 113 -6.94 26.60 -5.80
CA VAL A 113 -8.39 26.69 -6.06
C VAL A 113 -8.76 28.15 -6.36
N PRO A 114 -9.51 28.45 -7.44
CA PRO A 114 -10.08 29.77 -7.63
C PRO A 114 -10.96 30.17 -6.44
N PHE A 115 -10.84 31.42 -5.98
CA PHE A 115 -11.50 31.89 -4.75
C PHE A 115 -13.03 31.66 -4.76
N ILE A 116 -13.68 31.94 -5.87
CA ILE A 116 -15.13 31.75 -6.03
C ILE A 116 -15.50 30.27 -5.89
N THR A 117 -14.73 29.37 -6.50
CA THR A 117 -14.93 27.93 -6.38
C THR A 117 -14.75 27.45 -4.94
N ALA A 118 -13.75 28.00 -4.23
CA ALA A 118 -13.53 27.73 -2.83
C ALA A 118 -14.74 28.16 -1.96
N ALA A 119 -15.20 29.39 -2.14
CA ALA A 119 -16.35 29.93 -1.42
C ALA A 119 -17.63 29.09 -1.67
N LEU A 120 -17.89 28.75 -2.92
CA LEU A 120 -19.05 27.93 -3.30
C LEU A 120 -18.95 26.50 -2.75
N THR A 121 -17.76 25.93 -2.67
CA THR A 121 -17.55 24.58 -2.11
C THR A 121 -17.88 24.57 -0.61
N HIS A 122 -17.35 25.53 0.16
CA HIS A 122 -17.68 25.66 1.58
C HIS A 122 -19.16 25.94 1.80
N PHE A 123 -19.71 26.89 1.08
CA PHE A 123 -21.13 27.25 1.18
C PHE A 123 -22.04 26.05 0.88
N GLY A 124 -21.81 25.36 -0.22
CA GLY A 124 -22.57 24.15 -0.58
C GLY A 124 -22.45 23.04 0.45
N PHE A 125 -21.25 22.83 1.03
CA PHE A 125 -21.06 21.84 2.09
C PHE A 125 -21.83 22.21 3.37
N TYR A 126 -21.76 23.46 3.81
CA TYR A 126 -22.50 23.91 5.00
C TYR A 126 -24.02 23.86 4.80
N ILE A 127 -24.52 24.15 3.60
CA ILE A 127 -25.94 23.96 3.28
C ILE A 127 -26.33 22.48 3.42
N LEU A 128 -25.53 21.56 2.85
CA LEU A 128 -25.80 20.13 2.97
C LEU A 128 -25.79 19.65 4.42
N MET A 129 -24.85 20.15 5.22
CA MET A 129 -24.77 19.85 6.66
C MET A 129 -26.01 20.40 7.40
N PHE A 130 -26.41 21.63 7.12
CA PHE A 130 -27.57 22.25 7.73
C PHE A 130 -28.88 21.52 7.40
N LEU A 131 -29.10 21.22 6.12
CA LEU A 131 -30.27 20.44 5.69
C LEU A 131 -30.26 19.02 6.28
N GLY A 132 -29.08 18.41 6.38
CA GLY A 132 -28.92 17.13 7.05
C GLY A 132 -29.27 17.20 8.52
N PHE A 133 -28.87 18.27 9.22
CA PHE A 133 -29.20 18.50 10.63
C PHE A 133 -30.71 18.69 10.85
N ILE A 134 -31.37 19.51 10.00
CA ILE A 134 -32.84 19.65 10.04
C ILE A 134 -33.52 18.31 9.80
N ASN A 135 -33.08 17.56 8.80
CA ASN A 135 -33.63 16.22 8.52
C ASN A 135 -33.44 15.27 9.72
N GLN A 136 -32.30 15.33 10.40
CA GLN A 136 -32.05 14.54 11.60
C GLN A 136 -32.99 14.94 12.76
N LEU A 137 -33.28 16.23 12.89
CA LEU A 137 -34.17 16.72 13.94
C LEU A 137 -35.62 16.26 13.70
N LEU A 138 -36.09 16.34 12.45
CA LEU A 138 -37.48 16.01 12.10
C LEU A 138 -37.72 14.51 11.89
N PHE A 139 -36.78 13.80 11.32
CA PHE A 139 -36.94 12.41 10.85
C PHE A 139 -35.83 11.48 11.37
N THR A 140 -35.50 11.53 12.67
CA THR A 140 -34.47 10.65 13.20
C THR A 140 -34.87 9.18 13.06
N PRO A 141 -34.17 8.37 12.24
CA PRO A 141 -34.48 6.96 12.09
C PRO A 141 -34.26 6.23 13.42
N ASN A 142 -35.21 5.35 13.80
CA ASN A 142 -35.10 4.55 15.03
C ASN A 142 -33.82 3.68 15.11
N VAL A 143 -33.27 3.32 13.96
CA VAL A 143 -32.02 2.53 13.84
C VAL A 143 -30.80 3.31 14.30
N ALA A 144 -30.84 4.64 14.30
CA ALA A 144 -29.69 5.51 14.61
C ALA A 144 -29.56 5.85 16.11
N LYS A 145 -30.52 5.46 16.94
CA LYS A 145 -30.49 5.75 18.37
C LYS A 145 -29.91 4.55 19.13
N GLU A 146 -28.77 4.75 19.78
CA GLU A 146 -28.30 3.80 20.79
C GLU A 146 -29.26 3.81 21.99
N ARG A 147 -30.09 2.76 22.10
CA ARG A 147 -31.05 2.66 23.20
C ARG A 147 -30.36 2.09 24.46
N LYS A 148 -30.73 2.63 25.63
CA LYS A 148 -30.34 2.12 26.96
C LYS A 148 -28.81 2.15 27.24
N ARG A 149 -28.07 3.15 26.75
CA ARG A 149 -26.64 3.29 26.99
C ARG A 149 -26.25 4.52 27.82
N LYS A 150 -27.12 4.90 28.77
CA LYS A 150 -26.79 5.99 29.70
C LYS A 150 -25.56 5.58 30.55
N GLY A 151 -24.49 6.38 30.48
CA GLY A 151 -23.25 6.11 31.22
C GLY A 151 -22.19 5.30 30.45
N TYR A 152 -22.50 4.81 29.23
CA TYR A 152 -21.50 4.19 28.35
C TYR A 152 -20.92 5.19 27.34
N ALA A 153 -19.67 5.02 26.97
CA ALA A 153 -19.09 5.74 25.85
C ALA A 153 -19.81 5.36 24.53
N PRO A 154 -20.00 6.30 23.58
CA PRO A 154 -20.64 5.99 22.30
C PRO A 154 -19.79 4.99 21.52
N LEU A 155 -20.44 3.99 20.89
CA LEU A 155 -19.77 3.02 20.02
C LEU A 155 -19.28 3.67 18.71
N TYR A 156 -19.92 4.75 18.30
CA TYR A 156 -19.66 5.42 17.04
C TYR A 156 -19.51 6.92 17.28
N GLU A 157 -18.61 7.56 16.53
CA GLU A 157 -18.50 9.01 16.54
C GLU A 157 -19.73 9.65 15.88
N ASN A 158 -20.34 10.63 16.57
CA ASN A 158 -21.57 11.26 16.12
C ASN A 158 -21.43 11.93 14.74
N PHE A 159 -20.28 12.56 14.48
CA PHE A 159 -20.04 13.24 13.19
C PHE A 159 -19.93 12.26 12.03
N GLU A 160 -19.19 11.16 12.19
CA GLU A 160 -19.06 10.13 11.14
C GLU A 160 -20.40 9.54 10.77
N GLN A 161 -21.22 9.19 11.78
CA GLN A 161 -22.56 8.65 11.56
C GLN A 161 -23.49 9.67 10.86
N PHE A 162 -23.41 10.94 11.25
CA PHE A 162 -24.16 12.00 10.60
C PHE A 162 -23.73 12.16 9.14
N TYR A 163 -22.41 12.23 8.88
CA TYR A 163 -21.86 12.38 7.52
C TYR A 163 -22.28 11.23 6.61
N LEU A 164 -22.17 10.00 7.08
CA LEU A 164 -22.56 8.80 6.32
C LEU A 164 -24.03 8.83 5.93
N ARG A 165 -24.93 9.22 6.86
CA ARG A 165 -26.38 9.24 6.61
C ARG A 165 -26.83 10.36 5.70
N TYR A 166 -26.28 11.57 5.81
CA TYR A 166 -26.83 12.76 5.17
C TYR A 166 -26.03 13.29 4.00
N VAL A 167 -24.74 13.02 3.96
CA VAL A 167 -23.85 13.49 2.89
C VAL A 167 -23.43 12.36 1.97
N TYR A 168 -22.71 11.38 2.51
CA TYR A 168 -22.13 10.27 1.74
C TYR A 168 -23.19 9.43 1.01
N ARG A 169 -24.34 9.19 1.62
CA ARG A 169 -25.43 8.43 1.03
C ARG A 169 -25.86 8.96 -0.34
N ARG A 170 -25.84 10.28 -0.56
CA ARG A 170 -26.25 10.92 -1.83
C ARG A 170 -25.41 10.53 -3.03
N VAL A 171 -24.22 10.03 -2.80
CA VAL A 171 -23.26 9.63 -3.84
C VAL A 171 -22.78 8.20 -3.66
N ARG A 172 -23.41 7.43 -2.75
CA ARG A 172 -23.03 6.06 -2.45
C ARG A 172 -23.09 5.13 -3.65
N ASP A 173 -23.94 5.39 -4.61
CA ASP A 173 -24.03 4.69 -5.90
C ASP A 173 -22.74 4.80 -6.73
N CYS A 174 -21.97 5.88 -6.53
CA CYS A 174 -20.70 6.11 -7.22
C CYS A 174 -19.53 5.28 -6.66
N TRP A 175 -19.67 4.74 -5.45
CA TRP A 175 -18.62 3.96 -4.77
C TRP A 175 -19.02 2.50 -4.60
N ASN A 176 -18.01 1.65 -4.37
CA ASN A 176 -18.18 0.23 -4.10
C ASN A 176 -19.08 -0.45 -5.14
N ARG A 177 -18.90 -0.11 -6.41
CA ARG A 177 -19.63 -0.75 -7.51
C ARG A 177 -19.12 -2.18 -7.69
N PRO A 178 -20.01 -3.18 -7.70
CA PRO A 178 -19.62 -4.56 -7.85
C PRO A 178 -18.99 -4.84 -9.22
N ILE A 179 -17.86 -5.53 -9.20
CA ILE A 179 -17.12 -5.94 -10.41
C ILE A 179 -17.35 -7.44 -10.59
N CYS A 180 -17.67 -7.87 -11.82
CA CYS A 180 -17.88 -9.28 -12.18
C CYS A 180 -16.91 -9.77 -13.28
N SER A 181 -15.79 -9.10 -13.46
CA SER A 181 -14.70 -9.48 -14.35
C SER A 181 -13.33 -9.27 -13.69
N VAL A 182 -12.26 -9.66 -14.36
CA VAL A 182 -10.90 -9.24 -13.97
C VAL A 182 -10.76 -7.72 -14.11
N PRO A 183 -9.94 -7.05 -13.29
CA PRO A 183 -9.70 -5.61 -13.36
C PRO A 183 -8.67 -5.27 -14.45
N GLY A 184 -8.95 -5.65 -15.70
CA GLY A 184 -8.12 -5.37 -16.88
C GLY A 184 -8.25 -3.94 -17.39
N ALA A 185 -7.87 -3.68 -18.65
CA ALA A 185 -8.09 -2.40 -19.33
C ALA A 185 -9.57 -2.06 -19.46
N THR A 186 -10.42 -3.07 -19.48
CA THR A 186 -11.88 -2.98 -19.36
C THR A 186 -12.33 -3.76 -18.13
N VAL A 187 -13.47 -3.37 -17.57
CA VAL A 187 -14.09 -4.01 -16.41
C VAL A 187 -15.58 -4.13 -16.64
N VAL A 188 -16.17 -5.22 -16.17
CA VAL A 188 -17.63 -5.43 -16.20
C VAL A 188 -18.18 -5.11 -14.81
N LEU A 189 -19.12 -4.19 -14.75
CA LEU A 189 -19.81 -3.78 -13.53
C LEU A 189 -21.19 -4.42 -13.49
N LYS A 190 -21.62 -4.91 -12.34
CA LYS A 190 -23.02 -5.28 -12.11
C LYS A 190 -23.85 -4.02 -11.89
N ASP A 191 -24.91 -3.88 -12.65
CA ASP A 191 -25.79 -2.74 -12.52
C ASP A 191 -26.70 -2.91 -11.31
N ARG A 192 -26.94 -1.79 -10.62
CA ARG A 192 -27.79 -1.75 -9.44
C ARG A 192 -28.57 -0.45 -9.37
N THR A 193 -29.77 -0.53 -8.85
CA THR A 193 -30.67 0.61 -8.60
C THR A 193 -30.92 0.79 -7.12
N THR A 194 -31.43 1.96 -6.77
CA THR A 194 -31.85 2.27 -5.40
C THR A 194 -33.19 2.99 -5.43
N ASN A 195 -34.14 2.56 -4.59
CA ASN A 195 -35.46 3.14 -4.46
C ASN A 195 -35.61 3.96 -3.17
N ASP A 196 -34.56 4.02 -2.34
CA ASP A 196 -34.55 4.62 -1.00
C ASP A 196 -33.42 5.67 -0.83
N TYR A 197 -33.07 6.35 -1.88
CA TYR A 197 -32.01 7.37 -1.91
C TYR A 197 -30.63 6.84 -1.43
N GLY A 198 -30.30 5.60 -1.75
CA GLY A 198 -29.00 4.99 -1.48
C GLY A 198 -28.83 4.31 -0.12
N TRP A 199 -29.92 3.98 0.58
CA TRP A 199 -29.87 3.11 1.76
C TRP A 199 -29.60 1.67 1.37
N THR A 200 -30.38 1.16 0.41
CA THR A 200 -30.22 -0.19 -0.15
C THR A 200 -30.02 -0.13 -1.66
N PHE A 201 -29.43 -1.18 -2.20
CA PHE A 201 -29.25 -1.36 -3.64
C PHE A 201 -29.74 -2.75 -4.04
N GLU A 202 -30.48 -2.79 -5.13
CA GLU A 202 -30.96 -4.00 -5.79
C GLU A 202 -30.26 -4.17 -7.13
N PHE A 203 -29.81 -5.40 -7.43
CA PHE A 203 -29.22 -5.70 -8.71
C PHE A 203 -30.30 -5.78 -9.78
N THR A 204 -30.07 -5.13 -10.93
CA THR A 204 -30.99 -5.15 -12.08
C THR A 204 -30.94 -6.44 -12.88
N GLY A 205 -29.88 -7.25 -12.71
CA GLY A 205 -29.61 -8.43 -13.53
C GLY A 205 -28.81 -8.11 -14.81
N THR A 206 -28.55 -6.83 -15.08
CA THR A 206 -27.73 -6.40 -16.23
C THR A 206 -26.28 -6.12 -15.83
N GLU A 207 -25.40 -6.07 -16.82
CA GLU A 207 -23.98 -5.83 -16.66
C GLU A 207 -23.49 -4.82 -17.69
N THR A 208 -22.66 -3.87 -17.25
CA THR A 208 -22.11 -2.83 -18.11
C THR A 208 -20.59 -2.97 -18.24
N LYS A 209 -20.10 -3.15 -19.47
CA LYS A 209 -18.67 -3.18 -19.77
C LYS A 209 -18.13 -1.76 -19.93
N CYS A 210 -17.14 -1.40 -19.12
CA CYS A 210 -16.53 -0.06 -19.08
C CYS A 210 -15.03 -0.09 -19.33
N ILE A 211 -14.46 1.00 -19.87
CA ILE A 211 -13.02 1.28 -19.82
C ILE A 211 -12.63 1.52 -18.36
N ASN A 212 -11.63 0.81 -17.86
CA ASN A 212 -11.29 0.76 -16.45
C ASN A 212 -10.18 1.74 -16.09
N LEU A 213 -10.51 2.89 -15.57
CA LEU A 213 -9.56 3.88 -15.04
C LEU A 213 -9.58 3.95 -13.50
N GLY A 214 -10.24 2.99 -12.85
CA GLY A 214 -10.35 2.92 -11.40
C GLY A 214 -9.38 1.98 -10.71
N SER A 215 -8.93 0.93 -11.39
CA SER A 215 -8.08 -0.12 -10.83
C SER A 215 -6.59 0.23 -10.90
N TYR A 216 -5.82 -0.22 -9.90
CA TYR A 216 -4.37 0.00 -9.84
C TYR A 216 -3.55 -1.03 -10.63
N ASN A 217 -4.12 -1.69 -11.62
CA ASN A 217 -3.43 -2.67 -12.46
C ASN A 217 -2.48 -1.98 -13.46
N TYR A 218 -1.42 -1.35 -12.94
CA TYR A 218 -0.55 -0.46 -13.72
C TYR A 218 0.10 -1.11 -14.93
N LEU A 219 0.55 -2.35 -14.81
CA LEU A 219 1.21 -3.08 -15.90
C LEU A 219 0.30 -4.07 -16.62
N GLY A 220 -0.98 -4.19 -16.20
CA GLY A 220 -1.94 -5.05 -16.87
C GLY A 220 -1.74 -6.55 -16.59
N PHE A 221 -1.13 -6.94 -15.47
CA PHE A 221 -0.93 -8.36 -15.13
C PHE A 221 -2.13 -9.03 -14.45
N ALA A 222 -3.14 -8.27 -14.02
CA ALA A 222 -4.37 -8.84 -13.48
C ALA A 222 -5.27 -9.33 -14.61
N GLU A 223 -4.88 -10.43 -15.23
CA GLU A 223 -5.55 -11.07 -16.36
C GLU A 223 -5.92 -12.52 -16.02
N SER A 224 -6.97 -13.06 -16.67
CA SER A 224 -7.42 -14.44 -16.49
C SER A 224 -6.76 -15.44 -17.44
N THR A 225 -5.95 -14.97 -18.37
CA THR A 225 -5.24 -15.73 -19.39
C THR A 225 -3.78 -15.30 -19.46
N GLY A 226 -2.97 -16.04 -20.19
CA GLY A 226 -1.56 -15.74 -20.40
C GLY A 226 -0.64 -16.29 -19.31
N PRO A 227 0.68 -16.00 -19.39
CA PRO A 227 1.71 -16.71 -18.63
C PRO A 227 1.53 -16.65 -17.11
N CYS A 228 1.07 -15.53 -16.58
CA CYS A 228 0.83 -15.40 -15.14
C CYS A 228 -0.31 -16.29 -14.64
N ALA A 229 -1.43 -16.32 -15.36
CA ALA A 229 -2.59 -17.14 -15.01
C ALA A 229 -2.28 -18.64 -15.18
N GLU A 230 -1.62 -19.03 -16.27
CA GLU A 230 -1.26 -20.40 -16.56
C GLU A 230 -0.30 -20.98 -15.53
N GLU A 231 0.74 -20.24 -15.14
CA GLU A 231 1.67 -20.67 -14.10
C GLU A 231 1.00 -20.77 -12.72
N SER A 232 0.05 -19.86 -12.43
CA SER A 232 -0.76 -19.93 -11.20
C SER A 232 -1.62 -21.19 -11.17
N ILE A 233 -2.22 -21.58 -12.31
CA ILE A 233 -3.00 -22.83 -12.43
C ILE A 233 -2.11 -24.06 -12.25
N ARG A 234 -0.89 -24.09 -12.84
CA ARG A 234 0.07 -25.18 -12.64
C ARG A 234 0.48 -25.31 -11.19
N THR A 235 0.72 -24.17 -10.54
CA THR A 235 1.10 -24.09 -9.13
C THR A 235 -0.04 -24.56 -8.22
N LEU A 236 -1.29 -24.20 -8.53
CA LEU A 236 -2.47 -24.69 -7.84
C LEU A 236 -2.58 -26.22 -7.89
N LYS A 237 -2.34 -26.81 -9.07
CA LYS A 237 -2.34 -28.28 -9.24
C LYS A 237 -1.23 -28.97 -8.45
N LYS A 238 -0.08 -28.32 -8.28
CA LYS A 238 1.10 -28.89 -7.60
C LYS A 238 1.04 -28.75 -6.08
N PHE A 239 0.64 -27.59 -5.58
CA PHE A 239 0.77 -27.24 -4.15
C PHE A 239 -0.57 -27.01 -3.44
N GLY A 240 -1.70 -27.02 -4.18
CA GLY A 240 -3.01 -26.65 -3.64
C GLY A 240 -3.13 -25.14 -3.35
N CYS A 241 -4.20 -24.78 -2.61
CA CYS A 241 -4.53 -23.39 -2.35
C CYS A 241 -3.74 -22.77 -1.17
N SER A 242 -3.37 -23.57 -0.16
CA SER A 242 -2.79 -23.05 1.09
C SER A 242 -2.02 -24.13 1.85
N SER A 243 -1.06 -23.71 2.66
CA SER A 243 -0.41 -24.53 3.67
C SER A 243 -1.21 -24.62 4.98
N CYS A 244 -2.29 -23.84 5.12
CA CYS A 244 -3.15 -23.78 6.31
C CYS A 244 -2.42 -23.42 7.62
N SER A 245 -1.26 -22.77 7.54
CA SER A 245 -0.45 -22.36 8.71
C SER A 245 0.24 -21.02 8.48
N SER A 246 0.72 -20.40 9.56
CA SER A 246 1.55 -19.20 9.47
C SER A 246 2.97 -19.53 9.01
N ARG A 247 3.69 -18.51 8.50
CA ARG A 247 5.06 -18.68 8.01
C ARG A 247 6.05 -19.11 9.12
N LEU A 248 5.84 -18.64 10.35
CA LEU A 248 6.70 -18.97 11.50
C LEU A 248 6.57 -20.43 11.90
N GLU A 249 5.36 -20.98 11.81
CA GLU A 249 5.08 -22.37 12.15
C GLU A 249 5.40 -23.32 10.96
N LEU A 250 4.39 -23.89 10.33
CA LEU A 250 4.54 -24.88 9.25
C LEU A 250 4.14 -24.35 7.85
N GLY A 251 3.82 -23.08 7.74
CA GLY A 251 3.29 -22.47 6.50
C GLY A 251 4.36 -22.05 5.48
N SER A 252 5.65 -22.27 5.76
CA SER A 252 6.73 -21.93 4.82
C SER A 252 6.89 -23.03 3.76
N MET A 253 6.76 -22.65 2.48
CA MET A 253 6.94 -23.52 1.32
C MET A 253 8.09 -23.02 0.45
N PRO A 254 8.72 -23.88 -0.38
CA PRO A 254 9.82 -23.46 -1.26
C PRO A 254 9.52 -22.25 -2.13
N ILE A 255 8.29 -22.13 -2.62
CA ILE A 255 7.84 -21.02 -3.47
C ILE A 255 7.89 -19.67 -2.73
N HIS A 256 7.68 -19.65 -1.42
CA HIS A 256 7.79 -18.41 -0.64
C HIS A 256 9.25 -17.95 -0.58
N ASN A 257 10.19 -18.88 -0.40
CA ASN A 257 11.62 -18.56 -0.39
C ASN A 257 12.10 -18.09 -1.78
N GLU A 258 11.60 -18.72 -2.86
CA GLU A 258 11.87 -18.27 -4.24
C GLU A 258 11.39 -16.83 -4.44
N LEU A 259 10.17 -16.52 -4.00
CA LEU A 259 9.60 -15.18 -4.10
C LEU A 259 10.40 -14.15 -3.29
N GLU A 260 10.81 -14.49 -2.05
CA GLU A 260 11.62 -13.59 -1.21
C GLU A 260 12.97 -13.29 -1.85
N GLN A 261 13.67 -14.33 -2.35
CA GLN A 261 14.94 -14.16 -3.06
C GLN A 261 14.80 -13.36 -4.34
N LEU A 262 13.74 -13.63 -5.13
CA LEU A 262 13.46 -12.87 -6.35
C LEU A 262 13.17 -11.41 -6.03
N THR A 263 12.37 -11.13 -5.00
CA THR A 263 12.04 -9.77 -4.56
C THR A 263 13.29 -9.00 -4.15
N ALA A 264 14.17 -9.61 -3.37
CA ALA A 264 15.44 -8.99 -2.96
C ALA A 264 16.33 -8.66 -4.18
N ARG A 265 16.49 -9.62 -5.13
CA ARG A 265 17.25 -9.39 -6.37
C ARG A 265 16.63 -8.32 -7.25
N PHE A 266 15.30 -8.35 -7.40
CA PHE A 266 14.57 -7.37 -8.20
C PHE A 266 14.77 -5.95 -7.68
N LEU A 267 14.71 -5.75 -6.38
CA LEU A 267 14.89 -4.45 -5.74
C LEU A 267 16.38 -4.03 -5.64
N GLY A 268 17.32 -4.98 -5.75
CA GLY A 268 18.75 -4.72 -5.59
C GLY A 268 19.18 -4.59 -4.12
N VAL A 269 18.50 -5.27 -3.21
CA VAL A 269 18.84 -5.35 -1.79
C VAL A 269 19.20 -6.78 -1.38
N GLU A 270 19.63 -6.98 -0.14
CA GLU A 270 20.23 -8.25 0.29
C GLU A 270 19.22 -9.30 0.75
N ASP A 271 18.07 -8.88 1.28
CA ASP A 271 17.05 -9.79 1.79
C ASP A 271 15.64 -9.17 1.74
N ALA A 272 14.63 -10.02 1.69
CA ALA A 272 13.22 -9.65 1.70
C ALA A 272 12.39 -10.68 2.45
N ILE A 273 11.23 -10.24 2.96
CA ILE A 273 10.20 -11.07 3.57
C ILE A 273 8.85 -10.71 2.96
N VAL A 274 8.04 -11.73 2.63
CA VAL A 274 6.74 -11.54 1.97
C VAL A 274 5.58 -11.88 2.90
N PHE A 275 4.46 -11.18 2.69
CA PHE A 275 3.24 -11.27 3.49
C PHE A 275 2.02 -11.41 2.58
N GLY A 276 1.00 -12.16 3.05
CA GLY A 276 -0.20 -12.44 2.26
C GLY A 276 -1.15 -11.27 2.03
N MET A 277 -1.00 -10.13 2.75
CA MET A 277 -1.90 -8.98 2.67
C MET A 277 -1.12 -7.66 2.65
N GLY A 278 -1.30 -6.85 1.59
CA GLY A 278 -0.58 -5.58 1.41
C GLY A 278 -0.85 -4.56 2.51
N PHE A 279 -2.10 -4.37 2.93
CA PHE A 279 -2.46 -3.47 4.03
C PHE A 279 -1.81 -3.92 5.36
N ALA A 280 -1.87 -5.21 5.65
CA ALA A 280 -1.31 -5.79 6.87
C ALA A 280 0.24 -5.73 6.88
N THR A 281 0.89 -5.62 5.73
CA THR A 281 2.34 -5.43 5.66
C THR A 281 2.79 -4.19 6.42
N ASN A 282 2.05 -3.08 6.34
CA ASN A 282 2.32 -1.89 7.16
C ASN A 282 1.82 -2.06 8.61
N THR A 283 0.54 -2.44 8.78
CA THR A 283 -0.12 -2.38 10.09
C THR A 283 0.45 -3.34 11.12
N LEU A 284 0.92 -4.51 10.69
CA LEU A 284 1.43 -5.56 11.58
C LEU A 284 2.96 -5.57 11.73
N ASN A 285 3.70 -4.86 10.84
CA ASN A 285 5.17 -4.81 10.93
C ASN A 285 5.69 -3.52 11.55
N LEU A 286 5.04 -2.38 11.32
CA LEU A 286 5.47 -1.11 11.94
C LEU A 286 5.54 -1.19 13.48
N PRO A 287 4.58 -1.84 14.20
CA PRO A 287 4.69 -2.02 15.64
C PRO A 287 5.90 -2.85 16.10
N SER A 288 6.42 -3.74 15.25
CA SER A 288 7.64 -4.49 15.54
C SER A 288 8.91 -3.66 15.31
N LEU A 289 8.85 -2.67 14.43
CA LEU A 289 10.01 -1.84 14.05
C LEU A 289 10.20 -0.64 14.97
N VAL A 290 9.11 -0.05 15.47
CA VAL A 290 9.12 1.13 16.34
C VAL A 290 8.25 0.90 17.58
N SER A 291 8.63 1.52 18.69
CA SER A 291 7.94 1.36 19.98
C SER A 291 8.07 2.65 20.82
N ALA A 292 7.54 2.63 22.03
CA ALA A 292 7.68 3.72 23.00
C ALA A 292 9.13 4.18 23.16
N GLY A 293 9.34 5.49 23.18
CA GLY A 293 10.65 6.15 23.16
C GLY A 293 11.26 6.34 21.76
N SER A 294 10.59 5.88 20.71
CA SER A 294 10.93 6.18 19.32
C SER A 294 10.16 7.39 18.81
N LEU A 295 10.79 8.16 17.90
CA LEU A 295 10.14 9.23 17.15
C LEU A 295 9.93 8.79 15.71
N VAL A 296 8.72 9.02 15.21
CA VAL A 296 8.36 8.82 13.80
C VAL A 296 8.00 10.17 13.19
N LEU A 297 8.67 10.55 12.11
CA LEU A 297 8.33 11.69 11.27
C LEU A 297 7.57 11.18 10.06
N SER A 298 6.26 11.38 10.04
CA SER A 298 5.34 10.88 9.00
C SER A 298 4.92 12.01 8.07
N ASP A 299 4.96 11.79 6.76
CA ASP A 299 4.34 12.71 5.80
C ASP A 299 2.81 12.78 6.05
N GLU A 300 2.21 13.96 5.92
CA GLU A 300 0.78 14.17 6.19
C GLU A 300 -0.16 13.42 5.24
N LYS A 301 0.35 12.97 4.08
CA LYS A 301 -0.41 12.25 3.06
C LYS A 301 -0.16 10.73 3.06
N ASN A 302 0.55 10.21 4.05
CA ASN A 302 0.81 8.78 4.18
C ASN A 302 -0.50 7.97 4.27
N HIS A 303 -0.45 6.78 3.69
CA HIS A 303 -1.58 5.86 3.58
C HIS A 303 -2.13 5.42 4.96
N ALA A 304 -3.43 5.15 5.02
CA ALA A 304 -4.12 4.73 6.24
C ALA A 304 -3.47 3.51 6.93
N SER A 305 -2.88 2.56 6.17
CA SER A 305 -2.16 1.41 6.73
C SER A 305 -0.91 1.81 7.50
N VAL A 306 -0.16 2.81 7.00
CA VAL A 306 1.00 3.39 7.69
C VAL A 306 0.54 4.07 8.97
N ILE A 307 -0.48 4.94 8.88
CA ILE A 307 -1.04 5.67 10.03
C ILE A 307 -1.51 4.70 11.12
N LEU A 308 -2.25 3.66 10.73
CA LEU A 308 -2.72 2.65 11.68
C LEU A 308 -1.56 1.89 12.33
N GLY A 309 -0.60 1.41 11.55
CA GLY A 309 0.58 0.71 12.07
C GLY A 309 1.40 1.56 13.03
N LEU A 310 1.59 2.84 12.71
CA LEU A 310 2.27 3.79 13.59
C LEU A 310 1.50 4.04 14.89
N ARG A 311 0.17 4.18 14.85
CA ARG A 311 -0.67 4.32 16.06
C ARG A 311 -0.57 3.10 16.96
N LEU A 312 -0.54 1.90 16.40
CA LEU A 312 -0.40 0.66 17.15
C LEU A 312 0.99 0.46 17.78
N SER A 313 2.01 1.16 17.30
CA SER A 313 3.40 1.01 17.74
C SER A 313 3.70 1.62 19.12
N GLY A 314 2.88 2.57 19.58
CA GLY A 314 3.14 3.36 20.78
C GLY A 314 4.29 4.39 20.65
N ALA A 315 4.86 4.58 19.46
CA ALA A 315 5.85 5.60 19.17
C ALA A 315 5.24 7.01 19.16
N ILE A 316 6.06 8.02 19.39
CA ILE A 316 5.66 9.43 19.22
C ILE A 316 5.66 9.76 17.73
N ILE A 317 4.51 10.17 17.20
CA ILE A 317 4.34 10.52 15.80
C ILE A 317 4.28 12.04 15.66
N ARG A 318 5.13 12.59 14.80
CA ARG A 318 5.07 14.00 14.36
C ARG A 318 4.84 14.02 12.86
N VAL A 319 3.81 14.74 12.44
CA VAL A 319 3.45 14.88 11.03
C VAL A 319 4.17 16.10 10.45
N PHE A 320 4.79 15.93 9.29
CA PHE A 320 5.34 17.03 8.52
C PHE A 320 4.54 17.27 7.24
N LYS A 321 4.60 18.50 6.69
CA LYS A 321 3.87 18.90 5.48
C LYS A 321 4.34 18.11 4.28
N HIS A 322 3.39 17.69 3.45
CA HIS A 322 3.61 16.86 2.28
C HIS A 322 4.75 17.39 1.39
N ASN A 323 5.68 16.50 1.06
CA ASN A 323 6.87 16.76 0.23
C ASN A 323 7.68 18.00 0.64
N ASN A 324 7.51 18.51 1.85
CA ASN A 324 8.22 19.71 2.32
C ASN A 324 9.48 19.32 3.11
N VAL A 325 10.57 19.18 2.39
CA VAL A 325 11.89 18.79 2.93
C VAL A 325 12.39 19.78 4.00
N LYS A 326 12.13 21.10 3.83
CA LYS A 326 12.50 22.11 4.80
C LYS A 326 11.73 21.93 6.12
N HIS A 327 10.42 21.73 6.05
CA HIS A 327 9.61 21.46 7.24
C HIS A 327 10.00 20.14 7.92
N LEU A 328 10.36 19.11 7.15
CA LEU A 328 10.91 17.86 7.69
C LEU A 328 12.22 18.13 8.46
N GLU A 329 13.12 18.92 7.91
CA GLU A 329 14.37 19.30 8.59
C GLU A 329 14.12 20.08 9.87
N ASP A 330 13.18 21.03 9.87
CA ASP A 330 12.80 21.79 11.07
C ASP A 330 12.20 20.88 12.15
N CYS A 331 11.39 19.88 11.76
CA CYS A 331 10.87 18.86 12.66
C CYS A 331 11.99 18.01 13.28
N LEU A 332 12.99 17.61 12.48
CA LEU A 332 14.17 16.85 12.94
C LEU A 332 14.99 17.66 13.95
N LYS A 333 15.36 18.91 13.62
CA LYS A 333 16.10 19.80 14.50
C LYS A 333 15.39 19.98 15.84
N LYS A 334 14.09 20.30 15.79
CA LYS A 334 13.28 20.52 16.98
C LYS A 334 13.15 19.25 17.84
N ALA A 335 13.01 18.10 17.19
CA ALA A 335 12.89 16.84 17.90
C ALA A 335 14.19 16.42 18.61
N ILE A 336 15.34 16.62 17.96
CA ILE A 336 16.65 16.29 18.53
C ILE A 336 17.00 17.24 19.67
N LEU A 337 16.70 18.53 19.50
CA LEU A 337 16.98 19.55 20.53
C LEU A 337 16.15 19.32 21.82
N LEU A 338 14.87 19.01 21.68
CA LEU A 338 13.94 18.85 22.80
C LEU A 338 13.97 17.46 23.44
N GLY A 339 14.45 16.43 22.72
CA GLY A 339 14.37 15.05 23.18
C GLY A 339 12.95 14.53 23.32
N GLN A 340 12.76 13.49 24.15
CA GLN A 340 11.47 12.90 24.46
C GLN A 340 10.64 13.86 25.33
N GLN A 341 9.35 13.98 25.00
CA GLN A 341 8.47 15.05 25.49
C GLN A 341 8.33 15.11 27.03
N ASN A 342 8.43 13.98 27.72
CA ASN A 342 8.21 13.91 29.18
C ASN A 342 9.51 13.79 29.99
N THR A 343 10.60 13.33 29.39
CA THR A 343 11.85 13.03 30.10
C THR A 343 13.02 13.89 29.62
N GLY A 344 12.93 14.53 28.46
CA GLY A 344 14.06 15.22 27.83
C GLY A 344 15.17 14.28 27.30
N GLU A 345 15.02 12.97 27.52
CA GLU A 345 16.01 11.99 27.06
C GLU A 345 16.13 11.92 25.53
N PRO A 346 17.28 11.52 25.01
CA PRO A 346 17.44 11.28 23.59
C PRO A 346 16.46 10.22 23.06
N TRP A 347 16.03 10.36 21.82
CA TRP A 347 15.19 9.36 21.16
C TRP A 347 15.93 8.03 20.97
N LYS A 348 15.29 6.90 21.30
CA LYS A 348 15.83 5.56 21.03
C LYS A 348 16.04 5.32 19.55
N LYS A 349 15.09 5.79 18.72
CA LYS A 349 15.12 5.74 17.25
C LYS A 349 14.41 6.97 16.68
N ILE A 350 14.87 7.43 15.53
CA ILE A 350 14.18 8.43 14.72
C ILE A 350 13.97 7.79 13.34
N ILE A 351 12.71 7.69 12.90
CA ILE A 351 12.36 7.12 11.60
C ILE A 351 11.56 8.14 10.81
N ILE A 352 11.96 8.37 9.57
CA ILE A 352 11.22 9.13 8.57
C ILE A 352 10.39 8.13 7.76
N VAL A 353 9.08 8.36 7.61
CA VAL A 353 8.17 7.48 6.88
C VAL A 353 7.50 8.26 5.75
N VAL A 354 7.74 7.81 4.52
CA VAL A 354 7.24 8.44 3.29
C VAL A 354 6.78 7.38 2.28
N GLU A 355 5.93 7.79 1.32
CA GLU A 355 5.54 6.95 0.19
C GLU A 355 6.29 7.36 -1.08
N GLY A 356 6.62 6.40 -1.92
CA GLY A 356 7.25 6.64 -3.22
C GLY A 356 6.37 7.46 -4.16
N ILE A 357 5.13 7.00 -4.34
CA ILE A 357 4.05 7.75 -5.01
C ILE A 357 2.85 7.77 -4.08
N TYR A 358 2.29 8.96 -3.85
CA TYR A 358 1.11 9.14 -3.02
C TYR A 358 -0.17 8.90 -3.80
N SER A 359 -1.00 8.01 -3.29
CA SER A 359 -2.16 7.43 -4.01
C SER A 359 -3.26 8.43 -4.36
N MET A 360 -3.37 9.52 -3.60
CA MET A 360 -4.44 10.52 -3.78
C MET A 360 -3.95 11.75 -4.54
N GLU A 361 -2.70 12.14 -4.39
CA GLU A 361 -2.10 13.32 -5.02
C GLU A 361 -1.41 12.98 -6.35
N GLY A 362 -0.94 11.74 -6.51
CA GLY A 362 -0.09 11.36 -7.63
C GLY A 362 1.29 12.03 -7.58
N SER A 363 1.67 12.58 -6.44
CA SER A 363 2.99 13.19 -6.23
C SER A 363 4.06 12.13 -5.98
N ILE A 364 5.28 12.42 -6.41
CA ILE A 364 6.48 11.59 -6.21
C ILE A 364 7.31 12.20 -5.09
N VAL A 365 7.77 11.37 -4.17
CA VAL A 365 8.61 11.80 -3.04
C VAL A 365 9.94 12.39 -3.47
N HIS A 366 10.44 13.38 -2.75
CA HIS A 366 11.76 13.99 -2.97
C HIS A 366 12.86 13.14 -2.28
N LEU A 367 13.03 11.88 -2.74
CA LEU A 367 13.89 10.90 -2.09
C LEU A 367 15.35 11.37 -1.90
N PRO A 368 16.04 11.97 -2.90
CA PRO A 368 17.44 12.37 -2.73
C PRO A 368 17.67 13.39 -1.63
N GLU A 369 16.75 14.33 -1.46
CA GLU A 369 16.82 15.34 -0.38
C GLU A 369 16.56 14.72 0.98
N ILE A 370 15.61 13.80 1.06
CA ILE A 370 15.30 13.07 2.30
C ILE A 370 16.49 12.21 2.72
N LEU A 371 17.19 11.57 1.77
CA LEU A 371 18.40 10.79 2.05
C LEU A 371 19.55 11.67 2.61
N LYS A 372 19.67 12.90 2.12
CA LYS A 372 20.62 13.87 2.71
C LYS A 372 20.29 14.18 4.16
N LEU A 373 19.00 14.40 4.47
CA LEU A 373 18.56 14.64 5.84
C LEU A 373 18.73 13.41 6.72
N LYS A 374 18.37 12.21 6.20
CA LYS A 374 18.59 10.94 6.88
C LYS A 374 20.05 10.78 7.32
N LYS A 375 21.01 11.01 6.41
CA LYS A 375 22.44 10.93 6.69
C LYS A 375 22.87 11.99 7.70
N LYS A 376 22.45 13.26 7.52
CA LYS A 376 22.79 14.39 8.38
C LYS A 376 22.34 14.18 9.83
N TYR A 377 21.11 13.73 10.03
CA TYR A 377 20.50 13.58 11.36
C TYR A 377 20.56 12.15 11.91
N LYS A 378 21.23 11.22 11.23
CA LYS A 378 21.34 9.79 11.60
C LYS A 378 19.96 9.15 11.87
N ALA A 379 18.96 9.52 11.07
CA ALA A 379 17.64 8.94 11.11
C ALA A 379 17.55 7.70 10.20
N TYR A 380 16.55 6.85 10.42
CA TYR A 380 16.19 5.76 9.52
C TYR A 380 15.14 6.21 8.53
N LEU A 381 15.06 5.56 7.38
CA LEU A 381 14.08 5.82 6.35
C LEU A 381 13.25 4.57 6.05
N TYR A 382 11.94 4.69 6.20
CA TYR A 382 10.94 3.73 5.76
C TYR A 382 10.28 4.31 4.49
N LEU A 383 10.43 3.63 3.37
CA LEU A 383 9.87 4.02 2.08
C LEU A 383 8.80 3.02 1.64
N ASP A 384 7.55 3.47 1.57
CA ASP A 384 6.44 2.69 1.05
C ASP A 384 6.36 2.85 -0.47
N GLU A 385 6.76 1.81 -1.18
CA GLU A 385 6.79 1.73 -2.65
C GLU A 385 5.52 1.10 -3.25
N ALA A 386 4.42 1.06 -2.52
CA ALA A 386 3.20 0.38 -2.95
C ALA A 386 2.66 0.84 -4.30
N HIS A 387 2.86 2.09 -4.70
CA HIS A 387 2.43 2.66 -5.97
C HIS A 387 3.57 2.85 -6.98
N SER A 388 4.80 2.67 -6.58
CA SER A 388 5.98 2.98 -7.39
C SER A 388 6.68 1.73 -7.95
N THR A 389 6.83 0.66 -7.14
CA THR A 389 7.43 -0.59 -7.63
C THR A 389 6.60 -1.21 -8.75
N GLY A 390 7.27 -1.51 -9.87
CA GLY A 390 6.65 -1.93 -11.12
C GLY A 390 6.17 -0.78 -12.00
N ALA A 391 5.81 0.37 -11.42
CA ALA A 391 5.13 1.46 -12.13
C ALA A 391 6.06 2.54 -12.68
N ILE A 392 7.18 2.82 -12.01
CA ILE A 392 8.14 3.85 -12.42
C ILE A 392 9.59 3.36 -12.30
N GLY A 393 10.49 4.15 -12.86
CA GLY A 393 11.91 3.81 -13.01
C GLY A 393 12.20 3.18 -14.36
N LYS A 394 13.44 3.28 -14.82
CA LYS A 394 13.89 2.75 -16.14
C LYS A 394 13.68 1.23 -16.26
N ARG A 395 13.80 0.51 -15.14
CA ARG A 395 13.66 -0.94 -15.04
C ARG A 395 12.39 -1.35 -14.28
N GLY A 396 11.52 -0.41 -13.95
CA GLY A 396 10.31 -0.65 -13.17
C GLY A 396 10.57 -1.01 -11.70
N ARG A 397 11.73 -0.61 -11.13
CA ARG A 397 12.12 -0.97 -9.76
C ARG A 397 11.76 0.08 -8.72
N GLY A 398 10.87 1.02 -9.07
CA GLY A 398 10.33 2.02 -8.15
C GLY A 398 11.16 3.30 -8.04
N ILE A 399 11.06 3.98 -6.89
CA ILE A 399 11.59 5.33 -6.69
C ILE A 399 13.12 5.38 -6.72
N CYS A 400 13.79 4.38 -6.17
CA CYS A 400 15.25 4.32 -6.20
C CYS A 400 15.75 4.24 -7.66
N ASP A 401 15.11 3.40 -8.49
CA ASP A 401 15.41 3.29 -9.93
C ASP A 401 15.03 4.57 -10.71
N TYR A 402 13.96 5.26 -10.28
CA TYR A 402 13.52 6.52 -10.90
C TYR A 402 14.55 7.65 -10.70
N TYR A 403 15.16 7.76 -9.53
CA TYR A 403 16.16 8.77 -9.21
C TYR A 403 17.60 8.30 -9.42
N ASP A 404 17.81 7.07 -9.85
CA ASP A 404 19.14 6.44 -9.99
C ASP A 404 19.92 6.45 -8.65
N VAL A 405 19.22 6.10 -7.59
CA VAL A 405 19.73 6.00 -6.22
C VAL A 405 19.96 4.53 -5.88
N ASP A 406 21.04 4.24 -5.16
CA ASP A 406 21.28 2.90 -4.62
C ASP A 406 20.17 2.52 -3.60
N PRO A 407 19.36 1.47 -3.85
CA PRO A 407 18.29 1.08 -2.94
C PRO A 407 18.79 0.73 -1.53
N ARG A 408 20.06 0.37 -1.37
CA ARG A 408 20.70 0.10 -0.07
C ARG A 408 20.87 1.36 0.80
N GLU A 409 20.68 2.55 0.26
CA GLU A 409 20.63 3.78 1.03
C GLU A 409 19.31 3.96 1.80
N VAL A 410 18.25 3.23 1.41
CA VAL A 410 16.99 3.16 2.14
C VAL A 410 17.06 2.00 3.13
N ASP A 411 16.72 2.26 4.41
CA ASP A 411 16.85 1.23 5.45
C ASP A 411 15.76 0.17 5.35
N ILE A 412 14.53 0.60 5.01
CA ILE A 412 13.36 -0.26 4.94
C ILE A 412 12.56 0.10 3.68
N LEU A 413 12.55 -0.82 2.73
CA LEU A 413 11.69 -0.78 1.55
C LEU A 413 10.46 -1.63 1.83
N MET A 414 9.30 -1.02 1.78
CA MET A 414 8.01 -1.71 1.81
C MET A 414 7.34 -1.58 0.45
N GLY A 415 6.66 -2.61 0.00
CA GLY A 415 5.83 -2.53 -1.20
C GLY A 415 4.69 -3.53 -1.19
N THR A 416 3.84 -3.44 -2.21
CA THR A 416 2.70 -4.35 -2.36
C THR A 416 2.69 -5.01 -3.74
N PHE A 417 2.19 -6.24 -3.77
CA PHE A 417 1.97 -6.99 -5.01
C PHE A 417 0.57 -6.80 -5.59
N THR A 418 -0.27 -5.99 -4.91
CA THR A 418 -1.69 -5.81 -5.26
C THR A 418 -1.94 -4.87 -6.44
N LYS A 419 -0.90 -4.24 -7.00
CA LYS A 419 -1.02 -3.22 -8.05
C LYS A 419 -0.29 -3.63 -9.32
N SER A 420 0.98 -3.26 -9.48
CA SER A 420 1.76 -3.54 -10.69
C SER A 420 1.90 -5.02 -11.02
N PHE A 421 1.89 -5.89 -10.01
CA PHE A 421 2.07 -7.35 -10.20
C PHE A 421 0.74 -8.11 -10.40
N GLY A 422 -0.41 -7.43 -10.28
CA GLY A 422 -1.74 -8.01 -10.50
C GLY A 422 -2.09 -9.16 -9.55
N SER A 423 -1.63 -9.13 -8.29
CA SER A 423 -1.77 -10.21 -7.33
C SER A 423 -2.24 -9.72 -5.95
N ALA A 424 -1.88 -10.40 -4.88
CA ALA A 424 -2.16 -10.02 -3.50
C ALA A 424 -0.88 -10.04 -2.65
N GLY A 425 -0.93 -9.41 -1.46
CA GLY A 425 0.19 -9.40 -0.52
C GLY A 425 1.11 -8.19 -0.65
N GLY A 426 2.21 -8.26 0.08
CA GLY A 426 3.25 -7.24 0.09
C GLY A 426 4.57 -7.80 0.62
N TYR A 427 5.58 -6.95 0.67
CA TYR A 427 6.92 -7.28 1.12
C TYR A 427 7.53 -6.20 1.99
N ILE A 428 8.50 -6.57 2.80
CA ILE A 428 9.50 -5.69 3.38
C ILE A 428 10.87 -6.19 2.95
N ALA A 429 11.73 -5.28 2.50
CA ALA A 429 13.06 -5.58 2.00
C ALA A 429 14.07 -4.57 2.53
N GLY A 430 15.33 -4.96 2.62
CA GLY A 430 16.39 -4.09 3.11
C GLY A 430 17.76 -4.75 3.10
N THR A 431 18.76 -4.05 3.62
CA THR A 431 20.12 -4.57 3.75
C THR A 431 20.26 -5.49 4.96
N LYS A 432 21.15 -6.49 4.88
CA LYS A 432 21.47 -7.38 6.00
C LYS A 432 22.04 -6.65 7.22
N VAL A 433 22.73 -5.56 6.99
CA VAL A 433 23.32 -4.74 8.08
C VAL A 433 22.39 -3.57 8.38
N ALA A 434 21.25 -3.83 8.98
CA ALA A 434 20.48 -2.74 9.57
C ALA A 434 21.18 -2.32 10.89
N ASN A 435 21.79 -1.15 10.91
CA ASN A 435 22.32 -0.50 12.12
C ASN A 435 21.24 -0.23 13.19
N ILE A 436 20.01 -0.63 12.93
CA ILE A 436 18.81 -0.46 13.77
C ILE A 436 19.00 -1.08 15.16
N LEU A 437 19.83 -2.12 15.29
CA LEU A 437 20.01 -2.87 16.52
C LEU A 437 21.34 -2.54 17.25
N ARG A 438 22.22 -1.72 16.65
CA ARG A 438 23.59 -1.51 17.11
C ARG A 438 23.74 -0.66 18.39
N ASN A 439 22.71 0.02 18.85
CA ASN A 439 22.83 1.03 19.90
C ASN A 439 22.60 0.54 21.33
N LYS A 440 22.42 -0.76 21.61
CA LYS A 440 22.06 -1.20 22.96
C LYS A 440 23.20 -1.61 23.90
N HIS A 441 24.42 -1.89 23.43
CA HIS A 441 25.48 -2.38 24.35
C HIS A 441 26.87 -1.89 23.94
N LYS A 442 27.26 -0.71 24.45
CA LYS A 442 28.65 -0.25 24.37
C LYS A 442 29.56 -0.71 25.52
N ASN A 443 29.02 -1.31 26.56
CA ASN A 443 29.82 -1.70 27.74
C ASN A 443 29.39 -3.09 28.21
N THR A 444 30.06 -4.14 27.77
CA THR A 444 30.30 -5.37 28.53
C THR A 444 31.04 -6.41 27.66
N ALA A 445 31.83 -7.25 28.27
CA ALA A 445 32.66 -8.34 27.69
C ALA A 445 31.90 -9.40 26.86
N VAL A 446 30.66 -9.14 26.47
CA VAL A 446 29.79 -9.92 25.60
C VAL A 446 30.11 -9.72 24.10
N HIS A 447 31.09 -8.87 23.77
CA HIS A 447 31.45 -8.54 22.38
C HIS A 447 31.98 -9.72 21.56
N LEU A 448 32.51 -10.76 22.18
CA LEU A 448 33.07 -11.92 21.46
C LEU A 448 32.03 -12.98 21.11
N PHE A 449 30.91 -13.07 21.84
CA PHE A 449 29.79 -13.98 21.51
C PHE A 449 28.75 -13.40 20.55
N ASN A 450 28.67 -12.07 20.41
CA ASN A 450 27.62 -11.39 19.63
C ASN A 450 27.96 -11.17 18.15
N SER A 451 29.15 -11.45 17.67
CA SER A 451 29.50 -11.33 16.25
C SER A 451 28.81 -12.39 15.36
N ALA A 452 28.42 -13.54 15.93
CA ALA A 452 27.70 -14.59 15.23
C ALA A 452 26.18 -14.38 15.14
N PHE A 453 25.59 -13.45 15.92
CA PHE A 453 24.15 -13.16 15.98
C PHE A 453 23.81 -11.69 15.65
N LEU A 454 24.44 -11.11 14.65
CA LEU A 454 23.95 -9.86 14.05
C LEU A 454 22.63 -10.16 13.34
N GLN A 455 21.53 -10.03 14.09
CA GLN A 455 20.18 -10.22 13.57
C GLN A 455 19.90 -9.15 12.53
N THR A 456 19.79 -9.55 11.29
CA THR A 456 19.42 -8.65 10.18
C THR A 456 17.98 -8.15 10.37
N LEU A 457 17.62 -7.02 9.75
CA LEU A 457 16.25 -6.49 9.79
C LEU A 457 15.22 -7.58 9.43
N ILE A 458 15.47 -8.31 8.36
CA ILE A 458 14.52 -9.32 7.87
C ILE A 458 14.44 -10.51 8.83
N ASN A 459 15.55 -10.99 9.38
CA ASN A 459 15.52 -12.06 10.39
C ASN A 459 14.82 -11.61 11.68
N TYR A 460 15.00 -10.35 12.08
CA TYR A 460 14.23 -9.77 13.18
C TYR A 460 12.73 -9.83 12.91
N LEU A 461 12.29 -9.43 11.71
CA LEU A 461 10.89 -9.48 11.34
C LEU A 461 10.35 -10.92 11.22
N ARG A 462 11.16 -11.90 10.78
CA ARG A 462 10.75 -13.32 10.76
C ARG A 462 10.34 -13.83 12.15
N VAL A 463 10.95 -13.30 13.20
CA VAL A 463 10.66 -13.72 14.58
C VAL A 463 9.60 -12.82 15.25
N HIS A 464 9.64 -11.51 14.99
CA HIS A 464 8.85 -10.54 15.76
C HIS A 464 7.66 -9.95 15.02
N SER A 465 7.51 -10.20 13.72
CA SER A 465 6.38 -9.70 12.95
C SER A 465 5.10 -10.44 13.28
N HIS A 466 4.07 -9.71 13.68
CA HIS A 466 2.73 -10.27 13.88
C HIS A 466 2.15 -10.85 12.58
N ALA A 467 2.49 -10.26 11.42
CA ALA A 467 2.06 -10.78 10.13
C ALA A 467 2.71 -12.12 9.78
N HIS A 468 3.98 -12.33 10.20
CA HIS A 468 4.69 -13.58 9.95
C HIS A 468 4.28 -14.69 10.93
N SER A 469 4.02 -14.31 12.18
CA SER A 469 3.73 -15.26 13.27
C SER A 469 2.26 -15.72 13.28
N TYR A 470 1.32 -14.83 12.99
CA TYR A 470 -0.10 -15.08 13.25
C TYR A 470 -0.99 -15.06 12.00
N ALA A 471 -0.53 -14.47 10.88
CA ALA A 471 -1.30 -14.49 9.65
C ALA A 471 -1.01 -15.75 8.83
N MET A 472 -2.02 -16.20 8.09
CA MET A 472 -1.85 -17.28 7.10
C MET A 472 -0.76 -16.92 6.11
N SER A 473 0.04 -17.91 5.72
CA SER A 473 1.03 -17.76 4.64
C SER A 473 0.34 -17.43 3.31
N MET A 474 1.06 -16.74 2.44
CA MET A 474 0.58 -16.43 1.10
C MET A 474 0.23 -17.71 0.34
N SER A 475 -0.92 -17.73 -0.35
CA SER A 475 -1.32 -18.85 -1.20
C SER A 475 -0.29 -19.12 -2.32
N PRO A 476 0.12 -20.38 -2.57
CA PRO A 476 1.09 -20.71 -3.60
C PRO A 476 0.75 -20.19 -5.00
N PRO A 477 -0.51 -20.27 -5.52
CA PRO A 477 -0.87 -19.66 -6.80
C PRO A 477 -0.69 -18.14 -6.84
N ILE A 478 -0.94 -17.45 -5.72
CA ILE A 478 -0.71 -16.00 -5.58
C ILE A 478 0.78 -15.69 -5.63
N ALA A 479 1.60 -16.46 -4.93
CA ALA A 479 3.06 -16.32 -4.96
C ALA A 479 3.60 -16.54 -6.39
N GLN A 480 3.07 -17.52 -7.12
CA GLN A 480 3.47 -17.79 -8.50
C GLN A 480 3.08 -16.66 -9.45
N GLN A 481 1.89 -16.09 -9.32
CA GLN A 481 1.47 -14.90 -10.09
C GLN A 481 2.50 -13.78 -9.94
N ILE A 482 2.99 -13.54 -8.72
CA ILE A 482 3.99 -12.51 -8.44
C ILE A 482 5.34 -12.86 -9.04
N ILE A 483 5.79 -14.10 -8.86
CA ILE A 483 7.06 -14.59 -9.42
C ILE A 483 7.08 -14.41 -10.93
N THR A 484 6.01 -14.83 -11.61
CA THR A 484 5.93 -14.75 -13.07
C THR A 484 5.90 -13.31 -13.55
N SER A 485 5.04 -12.47 -12.98
CA SER A 485 4.97 -11.04 -13.35
C SER A 485 6.28 -10.30 -13.07
N MET A 486 6.95 -10.61 -11.95
CA MET A 486 8.23 -10.00 -11.59
C MET A 486 9.36 -10.42 -12.53
N LYS A 487 9.43 -11.71 -12.92
CA LYS A 487 10.38 -12.22 -13.92
C LYS A 487 10.17 -11.55 -15.28
N ILE A 488 8.92 -11.35 -15.71
CA ILE A 488 8.60 -10.63 -16.95
C ILE A 488 9.07 -9.18 -16.87
N ILE A 489 8.81 -8.47 -15.76
CA ILE A 489 9.27 -7.08 -15.58
C ILE A 489 10.79 -7.00 -15.61
N ALA A 490 11.48 -7.97 -14.99
CA ALA A 490 12.93 -8.05 -14.95
C ALA A 490 13.57 -8.48 -16.29
N GLY A 491 12.79 -9.02 -17.24
CA GLY A 491 13.28 -9.66 -18.46
C GLY A 491 13.94 -11.01 -18.25
N GLU A 492 13.70 -11.65 -17.08
CA GLU A 492 14.23 -12.99 -16.75
C GLU A 492 13.45 -14.11 -17.46
N ASP A 493 12.33 -13.77 -18.11
CA ASP A 493 11.58 -14.67 -19.00
C ASP A 493 12.14 -14.74 -20.42
N GLY A 494 13.23 -14.00 -20.71
CA GLY A 494 13.87 -13.92 -22.02
C GLY A 494 13.14 -13.01 -23.02
N THR A 495 12.10 -12.28 -22.60
CA THR A 495 11.33 -11.35 -23.43
C THR A 495 11.57 -9.89 -23.05
N ASP A 496 11.17 -8.98 -23.92
CA ASP A 496 11.14 -7.54 -23.66
C ASP A 496 9.75 -7.04 -23.19
N ALA A 497 8.82 -7.96 -22.91
CA ALA A 497 7.45 -7.66 -22.58
C ALA A 497 7.31 -6.75 -21.35
N GLY A 498 8.14 -6.95 -20.32
CA GLY A 498 8.19 -6.09 -19.15
C GLY A 498 8.62 -4.66 -19.48
N LYS A 499 9.69 -4.51 -20.27
CA LYS A 499 10.19 -3.20 -20.72
C LYS A 499 9.16 -2.47 -21.61
N LYS A 500 8.47 -3.20 -22.48
CA LYS A 500 7.38 -2.64 -23.30
C LYS A 500 6.23 -2.15 -22.43
N ARG A 501 5.81 -2.92 -21.41
CA ARG A 501 4.72 -2.53 -20.49
C ARG A 501 5.10 -1.27 -19.68
N THR A 502 6.30 -1.18 -19.13
CA THR A 502 6.74 0.01 -18.37
C THR A 502 6.82 1.25 -19.24
N LYS A 503 7.37 1.14 -20.46
CA LYS A 503 7.38 2.25 -21.45
C LYS A 503 5.97 2.66 -21.84
N GLN A 504 5.07 1.69 -22.09
CA GLN A 504 3.67 1.95 -22.44
C GLN A 504 2.92 2.67 -21.32
N LEU A 505 3.12 2.27 -20.06
CA LEU A 505 2.54 2.96 -18.92
C LEU A 505 2.99 4.43 -18.85
N ALA A 506 4.29 4.67 -18.99
CA ALA A 506 4.86 6.03 -18.98
C ALA A 506 4.29 6.90 -20.12
N ARG A 507 4.18 6.32 -21.33
CA ARG A 507 3.58 6.97 -22.51
C ARG A 507 2.12 7.33 -22.26
N ASN A 508 1.31 6.36 -21.85
CA ASN A 508 -0.12 6.56 -21.54
C ASN A 508 -0.30 7.65 -20.49
N THR A 509 0.51 7.64 -19.45
CA THR A 509 0.45 8.58 -18.33
C THR A 509 0.72 10.02 -18.79
N ARG A 510 1.84 10.24 -19.47
CA ARG A 510 2.21 11.58 -19.97
C ARG A 510 1.20 12.12 -20.97
N TYR A 511 0.80 11.30 -21.94
CA TYR A 511 -0.21 11.66 -22.93
C TYR A 511 -1.52 12.10 -22.28
N PHE A 512 -2.07 11.25 -21.40
CA PHE A 512 -3.36 11.51 -20.74
C PHE A 512 -3.30 12.79 -19.88
N ARG A 513 -2.23 12.98 -19.11
CA ARG A 513 -2.04 14.14 -18.25
C ARG A 513 -1.89 15.43 -19.05
N ARG A 514 -1.09 15.44 -20.10
CA ARG A 514 -0.90 16.61 -20.97
C ARG A 514 -2.20 17.00 -21.65
N LYS A 515 -2.97 16.03 -22.15
CA LYS A 515 -4.30 16.26 -22.74
C LYS A 515 -5.29 16.84 -21.74
N LEU A 516 -5.35 16.35 -20.51
CA LEU A 516 -6.19 16.94 -19.46
C LEU A 516 -5.82 18.40 -19.19
N ASN A 517 -4.55 18.72 -19.11
CA ASN A 517 -4.08 20.09 -18.93
C ASN A 517 -4.47 20.97 -20.13
N GLN A 518 -4.39 20.44 -21.38
CA GLN A 518 -4.83 21.14 -22.59
C GLN A 518 -6.34 21.42 -22.59
N ILE A 519 -7.17 20.51 -22.06
CA ILE A 519 -8.61 20.72 -21.86
C ILE A 519 -8.87 21.89 -20.87
N GLY A 520 -7.94 22.16 -19.96
CA GLY A 520 -8.03 23.24 -18.96
C GLY A 520 -8.61 22.80 -17.62
N VAL A 521 -8.62 21.50 -17.33
CA VAL A 521 -8.89 20.98 -15.99
C VAL A 521 -7.63 20.99 -15.15
N ILE A 522 -7.76 21.10 -13.82
CA ILE A 522 -6.62 21.07 -12.89
C ILE A 522 -6.30 19.62 -12.55
N THR A 523 -5.03 19.22 -12.75
CA THR A 523 -4.51 17.92 -12.31
C THR A 523 -3.40 18.12 -11.30
N TYR A 524 -3.32 17.26 -10.27
CA TYR A 524 -2.22 17.23 -9.31
C TYR A 524 -1.21 16.13 -9.62
N GLY A 525 -0.03 16.24 -8.99
CA GLY A 525 1.05 15.26 -9.03
C GLY A 525 2.05 15.45 -10.16
N ASN A 526 3.01 14.54 -10.24
CA ASN A 526 4.12 14.59 -11.19
C ASN A 526 3.74 13.97 -12.53
N GLU A 527 4.38 14.44 -13.60
CA GLU A 527 4.10 14.01 -14.98
C GLU A 527 4.25 12.49 -15.19
N ASN A 528 5.18 11.86 -14.50
CA ASN A 528 5.46 10.42 -14.62
C ASN A 528 4.63 9.54 -13.67
N SER A 529 3.79 10.13 -12.81
CA SER A 529 2.95 9.36 -11.91
C SER A 529 1.72 8.77 -12.63
N PRO A 530 1.52 7.44 -12.60
CA PRO A 530 0.37 6.80 -13.25
C PRO A 530 -0.96 7.07 -12.56
N VAL A 531 -0.92 7.72 -11.40
CA VAL A 531 -2.10 8.23 -10.69
C VAL A 531 -2.34 9.67 -11.11
N VAL A 532 -3.47 9.93 -11.76
CA VAL A 532 -3.83 11.25 -12.31
C VAL A 532 -5.11 11.75 -11.64
N PRO A 533 -5.01 12.55 -10.58
CA PRO A 533 -6.17 13.17 -9.95
C PRO A 533 -6.57 14.45 -10.71
N MET A 534 -7.82 14.50 -11.15
CA MET A 534 -8.48 15.67 -11.73
C MET A 534 -9.35 16.34 -10.67
N LEU A 535 -9.09 17.59 -10.37
CA LEU A 535 -9.80 18.34 -9.33
C LEU A 535 -11.21 18.75 -9.81
N VAL A 536 -12.21 18.47 -8.96
CA VAL A 536 -13.62 18.79 -9.21
C VAL A 536 -14.17 19.74 -8.15
N TYR A 537 -13.56 19.73 -6.96
CA TYR A 537 -13.87 20.56 -5.79
C TYR A 537 -15.24 20.27 -5.17
N LEU A 538 -16.35 20.63 -5.84
CA LEU A 538 -17.70 20.49 -5.31
C LEU A 538 -18.12 19.01 -5.21
N PHE A 539 -18.59 18.62 -4.04
CA PHE A 539 -19.04 17.25 -3.75
C PHE A 539 -20.15 16.77 -4.69
N SER A 540 -21.11 17.64 -5.00
CA SER A 540 -22.21 17.34 -5.94
C SER A 540 -21.70 17.04 -7.36
N LYS A 541 -20.69 17.77 -7.82
CA LYS A 541 -20.10 17.55 -9.15
C LYS A 541 -19.33 16.23 -9.23
N ILE A 542 -18.72 15.73 -8.11
CA ILE A 542 -18.05 14.42 -8.09
C ILE A 542 -19.05 13.32 -8.51
N GLY A 543 -20.21 13.28 -7.86
CA GLY A 543 -21.25 12.31 -8.21
C GLY A 543 -21.74 12.46 -9.65
N SER A 544 -21.98 13.69 -10.10
CA SER A 544 -22.41 13.96 -11.48
C SER A 544 -21.38 13.47 -12.51
N VAL A 545 -20.09 13.77 -12.32
CA VAL A 545 -19.02 13.33 -13.22
C VAL A 545 -18.93 11.80 -13.26
N VAL A 546 -18.92 11.13 -12.09
CA VAL A 546 -18.82 9.66 -12.04
C VAL A 546 -20.01 8.99 -12.71
N ARG A 547 -21.25 9.47 -12.48
CA ARG A 547 -22.46 8.93 -13.12
C ARG A 547 -22.42 9.13 -14.62
N THR A 548 -22.13 10.34 -15.10
CA THR A 548 -22.06 10.64 -16.53
C THR A 548 -20.95 9.84 -17.23
N LEU A 549 -19.77 9.67 -16.61
CA LEU A 549 -18.72 8.81 -17.18
C LEU A 549 -19.16 7.35 -17.22
N THR A 550 -19.88 6.87 -16.19
CA THR A 550 -20.40 5.48 -16.17
C THR A 550 -21.42 5.23 -17.26
N THR A 551 -22.37 6.17 -17.52
CA THR A 551 -23.33 6.04 -18.64
C THR A 551 -22.67 6.08 -20.01
N ARG A 552 -21.42 6.53 -20.08
CA ARG A 552 -20.55 6.51 -21.28
C ARG A 552 -19.55 5.34 -21.26
N ASN A 553 -19.82 4.31 -20.50
CA ASN A 553 -18.96 3.11 -20.37
C ASN A 553 -17.52 3.41 -19.91
N ILE A 554 -17.35 4.37 -19.00
CA ILE A 554 -16.07 4.74 -18.40
C ILE A 554 -16.16 4.57 -16.88
N ALA A 555 -15.41 3.63 -16.33
CA ALA A 555 -15.35 3.36 -14.89
C ALA A 555 -14.23 4.16 -14.25
N THR A 556 -14.57 5.06 -13.34
CA THR A 556 -13.65 5.94 -12.62
C THR A 556 -13.93 5.94 -11.11
N VAL A 557 -13.02 6.50 -10.32
CA VAL A 557 -13.17 6.64 -8.87
C VAL A 557 -13.26 8.11 -8.49
N GLY A 558 -14.41 8.53 -7.96
CA GLY A 558 -14.56 9.82 -7.31
C GLY A 558 -13.98 9.76 -5.89
N VAL A 559 -13.28 10.79 -5.46
CA VAL A 559 -12.72 10.89 -4.10
C VAL A 559 -13.07 12.26 -3.52
N GLY A 560 -13.54 12.27 -2.28
CA GLY A 560 -13.89 13.48 -1.56
C GLY A 560 -13.71 13.30 -0.06
N PHE A 561 -14.12 14.33 0.70
CA PHE A 561 -14.08 14.25 2.16
C PHE A 561 -14.81 13.00 2.69
N PRO A 562 -14.28 12.28 3.72
CA PRO A 562 -13.09 12.60 4.51
C PRO A 562 -11.76 12.04 3.97
N ALA A 563 -11.75 11.31 2.84
CA ALA A 563 -10.53 10.72 2.26
C ALA A 563 -9.57 11.77 1.68
N THR A 564 -10.09 12.95 1.31
CA THR A 564 -9.32 14.13 0.94
C THR A 564 -9.86 15.35 1.70
N PRO A 565 -9.07 16.45 1.82
CA PRO A 565 -9.60 17.70 2.33
C PRO A 565 -10.86 18.15 1.58
N LEU A 566 -11.76 18.87 2.25
CA LEU A 566 -13.04 19.31 1.67
C LEU A 566 -12.87 20.03 0.33
N MET A 567 -11.82 20.84 0.23
CA MET A 567 -11.48 21.65 -0.96
C MET A 567 -10.76 20.89 -2.06
N GLU A 568 -10.55 19.58 -1.90
CA GLU A 568 -9.73 18.79 -2.80
C GLU A 568 -10.51 17.58 -3.37
N GLY A 569 -11.82 17.71 -3.49
CA GLY A 569 -12.67 16.71 -4.15
C GLY A 569 -12.20 16.48 -5.61
N ARG A 570 -12.04 15.24 -6.01
CA ARG A 570 -11.39 14.86 -7.28
C ARG A 570 -11.94 13.60 -7.91
N ILE A 571 -11.71 13.44 -9.20
CA ILE A 571 -11.80 12.16 -9.88
C ILE A 571 -10.37 11.65 -10.04
N ARG A 572 -10.12 10.43 -9.58
CA ARG A 572 -8.81 9.79 -9.70
C ARG A 572 -8.80 8.81 -10.85
N PHE A 573 -7.95 9.06 -11.84
CA PHE A 573 -7.68 8.15 -12.93
C PHE A 573 -6.40 7.35 -12.64
N CYS A 574 -6.47 6.06 -12.84
CA CYS A 574 -5.32 5.15 -12.74
C CYS A 574 -5.01 4.60 -14.13
N LEU A 575 -3.87 4.98 -14.68
CA LEU A 575 -3.45 4.55 -16.00
C LEU A 575 -2.85 3.15 -15.94
N SER A 576 -3.03 2.39 -17.02
CA SER A 576 -2.45 1.06 -17.18
C SER A 576 -1.71 0.95 -18.51
N ALA A 577 -0.69 0.12 -18.55
CA ALA A 577 -0.02 -0.26 -19.79
C ALA A 577 -0.95 -0.99 -20.77
N ALA A 578 -2.03 -1.59 -20.25
CA ALA A 578 -3.03 -2.29 -21.05
C ALA A 578 -4.03 -1.35 -21.76
N HIS A 579 -4.07 -0.05 -21.42
CA HIS A 579 -4.92 0.91 -22.13
C HIS A 579 -4.36 1.20 -23.52
N THR A 580 -5.24 1.18 -24.52
CA THR A 580 -4.88 1.60 -25.89
C THR A 580 -5.05 3.12 -26.05
N LYS A 581 -4.42 3.68 -27.07
CA LYS A 581 -4.54 5.10 -27.42
C LYS A 581 -6.01 5.48 -27.70
N GLU A 582 -6.71 4.64 -28.44
CA GLU A 582 -8.12 4.85 -28.80
C GLU A 582 -9.03 4.90 -27.57
N GLN A 583 -8.77 4.03 -26.57
CA GLN A 583 -9.48 4.07 -25.30
C GLN A 583 -9.23 5.38 -24.55
N LEU A 584 -7.98 5.83 -24.51
CA LEU A 584 -7.62 7.10 -23.85
C LEU A 584 -8.21 8.30 -24.58
N ASP A 585 -8.20 8.32 -25.91
CA ASP A 585 -8.81 9.38 -26.72
C ASP A 585 -10.32 9.45 -26.50
N TYR A 586 -11.00 8.29 -26.46
CA TYR A 586 -12.40 8.22 -26.13
C TYR A 586 -12.73 8.83 -24.76
N VAL A 587 -11.94 8.46 -23.76
CA VAL A 587 -12.09 8.99 -22.39
C VAL A 587 -11.86 10.50 -22.36
N LEU A 588 -10.79 10.98 -22.99
CA LEU A 588 -10.43 12.41 -23.03
C LEU A 588 -11.51 13.26 -23.71
N LYS A 589 -12.05 12.80 -24.84
CA LYS A 589 -13.16 13.45 -25.53
C LYS A 589 -14.40 13.57 -24.62
N ASN A 590 -14.72 12.52 -23.88
CA ASN A 590 -15.83 12.53 -22.93
C ASN A 590 -15.58 13.46 -21.74
N ILE A 591 -14.33 13.52 -21.23
CA ILE A 591 -13.95 14.46 -20.15
C ILE A 591 -14.05 15.91 -20.65
N GLU A 592 -13.64 16.19 -21.88
CA GLU A 592 -13.72 17.52 -22.47
C GLU A 592 -15.17 18.02 -22.54
N ASP A 593 -16.09 17.18 -23.04
CA ASP A 593 -17.52 17.46 -23.12
C ASP A 593 -18.14 17.69 -21.72
N ILE A 594 -17.89 16.77 -20.78
CA ILE A 594 -18.38 16.90 -19.40
C ILE A 594 -17.81 18.14 -18.72
N SER A 595 -16.55 18.46 -18.99
CA SER A 595 -15.88 19.62 -18.41
C SER A 595 -16.48 20.93 -18.89
N GLY A 596 -16.95 20.97 -20.14
CA GLY A 596 -17.74 22.09 -20.67
C GLY A 596 -19.11 22.22 -19.99
N THR A 597 -19.85 21.10 -19.94
CA THR A 597 -21.21 21.07 -19.40
C THR A 597 -21.27 21.36 -17.90
N LEU A 598 -20.36 20.77 -17.11
CA LEU A 598 -20.32 20.91 -15.65
C LEU A 598 -19.42 22.06 -15.16
N GLY A 599 -18.79 22.82 -16.06
CA GLY A 599 -17.89 23.91 -15.69
C GLY A 599 -16.70 23.42 -14.83
N LEU A 600 -15.89 22.46 -15.35
CA LEU A 600 -14.73 21.90 -14.63
C LEU A 600 -13.39 22.47 -15.12
N LYS A 601 -13.39 23.39 -16.08
CA LYS A 601 -12.18 24.02 -16.63
C LYS A 601 -11.69 25.14 -15.70
N TYR A 602 -11.15 24.74 -14.55
CA TYR A 602 -10.74 25.66 -13.48
C TYR A 602 -9.33 26.23 -13.65
N SER A 603 -8.50 25.66 -14.55
CA SER A 603 -7.12 26.11 -14.71
C SER A 603 -7.02 27.49 -15.32
N ASN A 604 -6.22 28.36 -14.70
CA ASN A 604 -5.83 29.67 -15.22
C ASN A 604 -4.50 29.65 -15.98
N LYS A 605 -3.85 28.49 -16.07
CA LYS A 605 -2.57 28.36 -16.80
C LYS A 605 -2.81 28.49 -18.31
N PRO A 606 -1.84 29.07 -19.06
CA PRO A 606 -1.90 29.06 -20.51
C PRO A 606 -2.00 27.63 -21.04
N ARG A 607 -2.88 27.43 -22.01
CA ARG A 607 -3.02 26.12 -22.66
C ARG A 607 -2.00 26.00 -23.78
N ASP A 608 -1.37 24.85 -23.88
CA ASP A 608 -0.52 24.56 -25.04
C ASP A 608 -1.41 24.47 -26.30
N PRO A 609 -1.21 25.33 -27.31
CA PRO A 609 -2.01 25.30 -28.53
C PRO A 609 -1.61 24.14 -29.46
N ASN A 610 -0.43 23.54 -29.24
CA ASN A 610 0.10 22.52 -30.12
C ASN A 610 -0.62 21.18 -29.95
N PRO A 611 -0.79 20.40 -31.03
CA PRO A 611 -1.27 19.03 -30.90
C PRO A 611 -0.35 18.22 -30.00
N ILE A 612 -0.91 17.54 -28.99
CA ILE A 612 -0.13 16.65 -28.14
C ILE A 612 -0.05 15.31 -28.84
N GLU A 613 1.15 14.98 -29.27
CA GLU A 613 1.44 13.71 -29.92
C GLU A 613 1.51 12.56 -28.90
N TYR A 614 1.10 11.40 -29.35
CA TYR A 614 1.30 10.15 -28.62
C TYR A 614 2.69 9.61 -29.00
N TYR A 615 3.72 10.01 -28.22
CA TYR A 615 5.13 9.84 -28.56
C TYR A 615 5.53 8.43 -28.95
N SER A 616 6.45 8.35 -29.93
CA SER A 616 7.18 7.15 -30.31
C SER A 616 8.26 6.76 -29.28
N ASP A 617 8.84 5.57 -29.41
CA ASP A 617 9.78 4.99 -28.43
C ASP A 617 11.08 5.79 -28.21
N SER A 618 11.40 6.78 -29.07
CA SER A 618 12.65 7.55 -29.04
C SER A 618 12.76 8.60 -27.91
N GLU A 619 11.65 9.00 -27.28
CA GLU A 619 11.65 10.06 -26.26
C GLU A 619 11.53 9.56 -24.81
N THR A 620 11.57 8.25 -24.58
CA THR A 620 11.39 7.63 -23.24
C THR A 620 12.70 7.20 -22.58
N GLU A 621 13.87 7.60 -23.12
CA GLU A 621 15.19 7.34 -22.53
C GLU A 621 15.59 8.27 -21.37
#